data_251124d5462d10a0d47c034e0af00834
#
_entry.id   251124d5462d10a0d47c034e0af00834
#
_cell.length_a   1.000
_cell.length_b   1.000
_cell.length_c   1.000
_cell.angle_alpha   90.00
_cell.angle_beta   90.00
_cell.angle_gamma   90.00
#
_symmetry.space_group_name_H-M   'P 1'
#
loop_
_entity.id
_entity.type
_entity.pdbx_description
1 polymer ?
#
loop_
_entity_poly.entity_id
_entity_poly.type
_entity_poly.pdbx_seq_one_letter_code
_entity_poly.pdbx_strand_id
1 'polypeptide(L)'
;MSVEHVHRYIDAKRDQAVDTLKTLVRQPSVSAQDHGVKECARVLAGIMRAMGIPADVIDTPTQPVVCGHVVADPSAYTLLLYGHYDVQPAEPLELWQSAPFEPTVRDGRLYGRGTGDNKGQLIAHVLAAKAWMEAAGGPPINLKFVFEGEEESGSGGLGEFVRQHRAGLAADLVYISDGGLHPSGAPIISLGNRGILDITLTAQGADRDNHSGNKGGVAPNPAWMLVHLLATMVDPRGRVLIDGFYDRVRSVGPVEEKLLAAMDFDPSTFASSLGLPTIDMDGPTYWKRIMLEPYFNINGFISGYVGPGSKTIIPAQAECRIDIRLVVDQTTADIYQKVAAHAAKVDPRVRTVTRGGAMEASRTAPDHPAVGVVAGAIEAYRGMPPYINLCGGGSLPNAVWPTVLGVDHIGVPYANADENNHSPNENLSLQRFFDGIHVSAQVFQALADADAKHMLPRRA
;
A
#
# COMPACT_ATOMS: atom_id res chain seq x y z
N MET A 1 23.93 -17.83 18.86
CA MET A 1 23.56 -16.90 19.97
C MET A 1 22.04 -16.70 19.88
N SER A 2 21.35 -16.44 21.00
CA SER A 2 19.90 -16.36 20.99
C SER A 2 19.41 -14.95 20.64
N VAL A 3 18.19 -14.83 20.14
CA VAL A 3 17.54 -13.56 19.79
C VAL A 3 17.44 -12.61 20.99
N GLU A 4 17.46 -13.11 22.22
CA GLU A 4 17.48 -12.29 23.45
C GLU A 4 18.73 -11.41 23.58
N HIS A 5 19.87 -11.83 23.02
CA HIS A 5 21.06 -10.96 22.98
C HIS A 5 20.85 -9.79 22.01
N VAL A 6 20.18 -10.06 20.88
CA VAL A 6 19.82 -9.05 19.89
C VAL A 6 18.81 -8.06 20.49
N HIS A 7 17.81 -8.54 21.21
CA HIS A 7 16.84 -7.68 21.90
C HIS A 7 17.52 -6.76 22.93
N ARG A 8 18.43 -7.30 23.74
CA ARG A 8 19.21 -6.47 24.70
C ARG A 8 20.07 -5.43 24.02
N TYR A 9 20.65 -5.74 22.86
CA TYR A 9 21.43 -4.77 22.09
C TYR A 9 20.51 -3.64 21.58
N ILE A 10 19.32 -3.98 21.03
CA ILE A 10 18.33 -2.99 20.57
C ILE A 10 17.96 -2.05 21.73
N ASP A 11 17.64 -2.59 22.89
CA ASP A 11 17.27 -1.79 24.07
C ASP A 11 18.41 -0.88 24.54
N ALA A 12 19.66 -1.37 24.50
CA ALA A 12 20.82 -0.57 24.87
C ALA A 12 21.17 0.54 23.86
N LYS A 13 20.59 0.52 22.65
CA LYS A 13 20.90 1.46 21.55
C LYS A 13 19.71 2.33 21.14
N ARG A 14 18.69 2.45 22.00
CA ARG A 14 17.43 3.19 21.66
C ARG A 14 17.69 4.61 21.20
N ASP A 15 18.52 5.38 21.89
CA ASP A 15 18.81 6.78 21.53
C ASP A 15 19.47 6.87 20.14
N GLN A 16 20.41 5.98 19.85
CA GLN A 16 21.07 5.92 18.54
C GLN A 16 20.08 5.56 17.41
N ALA A 17 19.14 4.66 17.68
CA ALA A 17 18.11 4.28 16.73
C ALA A 17 17.18 5.48 16.41
N VAL A 18 16.76 6.22 17.42
CA VAL A 18 15.96 7.45 17.25
C VAL A 18 16.72 8.52 16.48
N ASP A 19 18.00 8.74 16.77
CA ASP A 19 18.83 9.71 16.06
C ASP A 19 19.07 9.32 14.60
N THR A 20 19.15 8.02 14.31
CA THR A 20 19.22 7.50 12.93
C THR A 20 17.94 7.84 12.17
N LEU A 21 16.77 7.55 12.76
CA LEU A 21 15.49 7.89 12.15
C LEU A 21 15.33 9.40 11.94
N LYS A 22 15.70 10.21 12.95
CA LYS A 22 15.70 11.67 12.83
C LYS A 22 16.57 12.16 11.67
N THR A 23 17.73 11.53 11.46
CA THR A 23 18.63 11.89 10.35
C THR A 23 17.97 11.63 9.01
N LEU A 24 17.28 10.52 8.85
CA LEU A 24 16.58 10.20 7.60
C LEU A 24 15.35 11.10 7.38
N VAL A 25 14.59 11.41 8.42
CA VAL A 25 13.39 12.29 8.34
C VAL A 25 13.75 13.74 8.02
N ARG A 26 14.90 14.24 8.53
CA ARG A 26 15.38 15.59 8.21
C ARG A 26 15.64 15.82 6.73
N GLN A 27 15.94 14.78 5.98
CA GLN A 27 16.12 14.90 4.54
C GLN A 27 14.74 14.83 3.86
N PRO A 28 14.25 15.91 3.23
CA PRO A 28 13.05 15.86 2.41
C PRO A 28 13.19 14.85 1.27
N SER A 29 12.08 14.27 0.87
CA SER A 29 12.03 13.33 -0.27
C SER A 29 10.61 13.26 -0.85
N VAL A 30 10.09 14.41 -1.26
CA VAL A 30 8.72 14.55 -1.77
C VAL A 30 8.70 14.18 -3.25
N SER A 31 8.29 12.94 -3.57
CA SER A 31 8.32 12.41 -4.95
C SER A 31 7.40 13.17 -5.90
N ALA A 32 6.19 13.53 -5.47
CA ALA A 32 5.24 14.29 -6.27
C ALA A 32 5.75 15.70 -6.68
N GLN A 33 6.76 16.24 -5.99
CA GLN A 33 7.38 17.54 -6.25
C GLN A 33 8.81 17.43 -6.78
N ASP A 34 9.32 16.22 -6.99
CA ASP A 34 10.73 15.92 -7.33
C ASP A 34 11.71 16.64 -6.39
N HIS A 35 11.36 16.71 -5.10
CA HIS A 35 12.11 17.47 -4.11
C HIS A 35 12.85 16.59 -3.13
N GLY A 36 14.20 16.56 -3.21
CA GLY A 36 15.09 15.92 -2.26
C GLY A 36 15.16 14.39 -2.29
N VAL A 37 14.48 13.73 -3.24
CA VAL A 37 14.39 12.26 -3.33
C VAL A 37 15.77 11.63 -3.55
N LYS A 38 16.55 12.13 -4.50
CA LYS A 38 17.91 11.64 -4.82
C LYS A 38 18.89 11.85 -3.67
N GLU A 39 18.75 12.96 -2.96
CA GLU A 39 19.52 13.26 -1.75
C GLU A 39 19.19 12.27 -0.65
N CYS A 40 17.89 11.97 -0.44
CA CYS A 40 17.43 11.00 0.55
C CYS A 40 17.96 9.59 0.25
N ALA A 41 17.97 9.17 -1.01
CA ALA A 41 18.60 7.90 -1.41
C ALA A 41 20.06 7.80 -0.97
N ARG A 42 20.85 8.88 -1.18
CA ARG A 42 22.26 8.94 -0.76
C ARG A 42 22.40 8.91 0.75
N VAL A 43 21.54 9.63 1.49
CA VAL A 43 21.51 9.63 2.95
C VAL A 43 21.20 8.21 3.46
N LEU A 44 20.18 7.55 2.94
CA LEU A 44 19.79 6.20 3.34
C LEU A 44 20.91 5.19 3.06
N ALA A 45 21.47 5.19 1.86
CA ALA A 45 22.62 4.33 1.52
C ALA A 45 23.83 4.63 2.40
N GLY A 46 24.09 5.89 2.74
CA GLY A 46 25.12 6.31 3.68
C GLY A 46 24.92 5.76 5.08
N ILE A 47 23.69 5.82 5.61
CA ILE A 47 23.30 5.22 6.90
C ILE A 47 23.56 3.71 6.89
N MET A 48 23.10 3.00 5.84
CA MET A 48 23.30 1.55 5.74
C MET A 48 24.79 1.18 5.71
N ARG A 49 25.60 1.89 4.91
CA ARG A 49 27.06 1.67 4.85
C ARG A 49 27.76 1.94 6.18
N ALA A 50 27.37 3.01 6.88
CA ALA A 50 27.91 3.33 8.21
C ALA A 50 27.56 2.25 9.25
N MET A 51 26.50 1.49 9.04
CA MET A 51 26.13 0.33 9.85
C MET A 51 26.81 -0.97 9.41
N GLY A 52 27.66 -0.94 8.38
CA GLY A 52 28.34 -2.10 7.84
C GLY A 52 27.51 -2.92 6.84
N ILE A 53 26.37 -2.39 6.39
CA ILE A 53 25.52 -3.02 5.37
C ILE A 53 25.91 -2.45 3.99
N PRO A 54 26.49 -3.25 3.07
CA PRO A 54 26.72 -2.82 1.70
C PRO A 54 25.40 -2.33 1.06
N ALA A 55 25.44 -1.14 0.50
CA ALA A 55 24.26 -0.54 -0.13
C ALA A 55 24.65 0.34 -1.31
N ASP A 56 23.89 0.28 -2.38
CA ASP A 56 24.07 1.05 -3.60
C ASP A 56 22.82 1.87 -3.90
N VAL A 57 23.02 3.06 -4.47
CA VAL A 57 21.96 3.86 -5.07
C VAL A 57 21.97 3.55 -6.56
N ILE A 58 20.88 2.96 -7.05
CA ILE A 58 20.75 2.54 -8.45
C ILE A 58 19.79 3.52 -9.12
N ASP A 59 20.30 4.24 -10.12
CA ASP A 59 19.48 5.15 -10.91
C ASP A 59 18.46 4.37 -11.75
N THR A 60 17.25 4.91 -11.81
CA THR A 60 16.18 4.44 -12.70
C THR A 60 15.74 5.59 -13.62
N PRO A 61 14.91 5.34 -14.64
CA PRO A 61 14.34 6.43 -15.45
C PRO A 61 13.50 7.43 -14.67
N THR A 62 13.02 7.04 -13.49
CA THR A 62 12.21 7.88 -12.59
C THR A 62 13.01 8.25 -11.34
N GLN A 63 12.76 7.64 -10.20
CA GLN A 63 13.47 7.90 -8.96
C GLN A 63 14.41 6.74 -8.59
N PRO A 64 15.57 7.01 -7.96
CA PRO A 64 16.55 5.97 -7.66
C PRO A 64 16.02 4.96 -6.64
N VAL A 65 16.54 3.74 -6.72
CA VAL A 65 16.29 2.67 -5.74
C VAL A 65 17.56 2.43 -4.92
N VAL A 66 17.42 2.31 -3.61
CA VAL A 66 18.52 1.93 -2.70
C VAL A 66 18.46 0.41 -2.49
N CYS A 67 19.51 -0.28 -2.89
CA CYS A 67 19.66 -1.71 -2.69
C CYS A 67 20.79 -2.02 -1.71
N GLY A 68 20.56 -2.98 -0.82
CA GLY A 68 21.58 -3.47 0.10
C GLY A 68 21.44 -4.96 0.35
N HIS A 69 22.43 -5.56 0.98
CA HIS A 69 22.38 -6.97 1.35
C HIS A 69 23.28 -7.31 2.54
N VAL A 70 22.89 -8.36 3.26
CA VAL A 70 23.71 -9.04 4.26
C VAL A 70 23.59 -10.54 4.02
N VAL A 71 24.72 -11.19 3.74
CA VAL A 71 24.76 -12.63 3.47
C VAL A 71 25.18 -13.37 4.74
N ALA A 72 24.32 -14.27 5.22
CA ALA A 72 24.63 -15.19 6.33
C ALA A 72 25.35 -16.44 5.81
N ASP A 73 24.73 -17.10 4.85
CA ASP A 73 25.24 -18.28 4.13
C ASP A 73 24.55 -18.34 2.76
N PRO A 74 25.28 -18.65 1.66
CA PRO A 74 24.66 -18.73 0.34
C PRO A 74 23.47 -19.69 0.24
N SER A 75 23.40 -20.72 1.09
CA SER A 75 22.31 -21.69 1.16
C SER A 75 21.20 -21.31 2.13
N ALA A 76 21.35 -20.24 2.92
CA ALA A 76 20.35 -19.81 3.90
C ALA A 76 19.11 -19.20 3.21
N TYR A 77 17.98 -19.25 3.91
CA TYR A 77 16.74 -18.57 3.48
C TYR A 77 17.02 -17.10 3.19
N THR A 78 16.48 -16.60 2.11
CA THR A 78 16.70 -15.21 1.68
C THR A 78 15.41 -14.40 1.82
N LEU A 79 15.42 -13.40 2.69
CA LEU A 79 14.32 -12.46 2.89
C LEU A 79 14.65 -11.14 2.18
N LEU A 80 13.75 -10.69 1.30
CA LEU A 80 13.82 -9.36 0.71
C LEU A 80 12.93 -8.41 1.51
N LEU A 81 13.54 -7.36 2.05
CA LEU A 81 12.90 -6.30 2.83
C LEU A 81 12.61 -5.12 1.91
N TYR A 82 11.35 -4.78 1.74
CA TYR A 82 10.89 -3.68 0.91
C TYR A 82 10.29 -2.55 1.74
N GLY A 83 10.49 -1.33 1.28
CA GLY A 83 9.89 -0.10 1.78
C GLY A 83 10.17 1.06 0.83
N HIS A 84 9.66 2.25 1.16
CA HIS A 84 9.92 3.46 0.39
C HIS A 84 10.44 4.59 1.27
N TYR A 85 11.32 5.42 0.70
CA TYR A 85 11.91 6.56 1.40
C TYR A 85 11.36 7.90 0.92
N ASP A 86 10.54 7.93 -0.13
CA ASP A 86 9.79 9.10 -0.49
C ASP A 86 8.59 9.33 0.43
N VAL A 87 8.02 10.51 0.36
CA VAL A 87 6.93 10.95 1.24
C VAL A 87 5.97 11.87 0.48
N GLN A 88 4.74 11.96 0.97
CA GLN A 88 3.74 12.92 0.48
C GLN A 88 4.14 14.38 0.75
N PRO A 89 3.62 15.33 -0.03
CA PRO A 89 3.71 16.76 0.29
C PRO A 89 3.30 17.06 1.72
N ALA A 90 3.99 18.03 2.34
CA ALA A 90 3.75 18.36 3.75
C ALA A 90 2.65 19.42 3.94
N GLU A 91 2.19 20.05 2.87
CA GLU A 91 1.17 21.10 2.93
C GLU A 91 -0.19 20.53 3.46
N PRO A 92 -0.98 21.37 4.17
CA PRO A 92 -0.74 22.75 4.52
C PRO A 92 0.21 22.92 5.73
N LEU A 93 1.28 23.71 5.59
CA LEU A 93 2.35 23.83 6.59
C LEU A 93 1.90 24.49 7.89
N GLU A 94 0.90 25.37 7.83
CA GLU A 94 0.35 26.09 8.98
C GLU A 94 -0.37 25.20 10.00
N LEU A 95 -0.70 23.96 9.63
CA LEU A 95 -1.33 23.00 10.53
C LEU A 95 -0.31 22.13 11.29
N TRP A 96 0.99 22.25 10.97
CA TRP A 96 2.03 21.53 11.69
C TRP A 96 2.43 22.27 12.97
N GLN A 97 2.50 21.52 14.09
CA GLN A 97 2.98 22.06 15.38
C GLN A 97 4.52 22.17 15.43
N SER A 98 5.24 21.41 14.62
CA SER A 98 6.67 21.51 14.38
C SER A 98 6.92 21.31 12.89
N ALA A 99 7.96 21.94 12.33
CA ALA A 99 8.23 21.84 10.90
C ALA A 99 8.35 20.37 10.45
N PRO A 100 7.74 19.98 9.31
CA PRO A 100 7.59 18.58 8.90
C PRO A 100 8.92 17.82 8.73
N PHE A 101 10.00 18.51 8.40
CA PHE A 101 11.35 17.93 8.25
C PHE A 101 12.30 18.30 9.39
N GLU A 102 11.75 18.75 10.53
CA GLU A 102 12.46 18.93 11.79
C GLU A 102 11.92 17.95 12.85
N PRO A 103 12.34 16.66 12.78
CA PRO A 103 11.74 15.59 13.59
C PRO A 103 11.85 15.88 15.08
N THR A 104 10.69 15.99 15.72
CA THR A 104 10.58 16.41 17.11
C THR A 104 9.91 15.34 17.96
N VAL A 105 10.54 14.97 19.08
CA VAL A 105 9.93 14.03 20.06
C VAL A 105 9.05 14.78 21.02
N ARG A 106 7.79 14.37 21.12
CA ARG A 106 6.79 14.84 22.09
C ARG A 106 5.96 13.66 22.57
N ASP A 107 5.69 13.56 23.83
CA ASP A 107 4.79 12.56 24.44
C ASP A 107 5.03 11.11 23.97
N GLY A 108 6.31 10.71 23.85
CA GLY A 108 6.71 9.38 23.42
C GLY A 108 6.51 9.10 21.93
N ARG A 109 6.28 10.12 21.11
CA ARG A 109 6.14 10.04 19.66
C ARG A 109 7.17 10.92 18.94
N LEU A 110 7.63 10.48 17.79
CA LEU A 110 8.43 11.28 16.87
C LEU A 110 7.50 11.87 15.82
N TYR A 111 7.43 13.19 15.74
CA TYR A 111 6.64 13.94 14.76
C TYR A 111 7.53 14.38 13.61
N GLY A 112 7.05 14.19 12.38
CA GLY A 112 7.70 14.60 11.15
C GLY A 112 7.13 13.86 9.94
N ARG A 113 7.18 14.45 8.74
CA ARG A 113 6.74 13.81 7.51
C ARG A 113 7.63 12.62 7.16
N GLY A 114 7.04 11.44 6.95
CA GLY A 114 7.74 10.19 6.69
C GLY A 114 8.13 9.40 7.95
N THR A 115 7.73 9.85 9.16
CA THR A 115 8.06 9.11 10.39
C THR A 115 7.34 7.78 10.48
N GLY A 116 6.06 7.72 10.09
CA GLY A 116 5.26 6.52 10.01
C GLY A 116 5.30 5.92 8.60
N ASP A 117 5.15 6.77 7.61
CA ASP A 117 4.98 6.44 6.21
C ASP A 117 6.13 7.00 5.36
N ASN A 118 7.19 6.26 5.07
CA ASN A 118 7.52 4.90 5.48
C ASN A 118 8.93 4.80 6.10
N LYS A 119 9.66 5.95 6.27
CA LYS A 119 11.06 6.00 6.73
C LYS A 119 11.28 5.30 8.08
N GLY A 120 10.32 5.42 9.01
CA GLY A 120 10.43 4.77 10.31
C GLY A 120 10.34 3.26 10.21
N GLN A 121 9.48 2.75 9.35
CA GLN A 121 9.27 1.32 9.18
C GLN A 121 10.42 0.67 8.41
N LEU A 122 10.87 1.29 7.30
CA LEU A 122 12.01 0.74 6.54
C LEU A 122 13.31 0.74 7.36
N ILE A 123 13.56 1.81 8.16
CA ILE A 123 14.80 1.87 8.95
C ILE A 123 14.78 0.87 10.12
N ALA A 124 13.61 0.46 10.60
CA ALA A 124 13.49 -0.58 11.61
C ALA A 124 14.10 -1.91 11.13
N HIS A 125 13.93 -2.27 9.86
CA HIS A 125 14.57 -3.46 9.26
C HIS A 125 16.09 -3.34 9.23
N VAL A 126 16.61 -2.18 8.84
CA VAL A 126 18.06 -1.92 8.79
C VAL A 126 18.67 -2.01 10.19
N LEU A 127 17.97 -1.45 11.19
CA LEU A 127 18.41 -1.49 12.60
C LEU A 127 18.34 -2.91 13.19
N ALA A 128 17.34 -3.71 12.81
CA ALA A 128 17.27 -5.12 13.21
C ALA A 128 18.45 -5.93 12.63
N ALA A 129 18.78 -5.72 11.34
CA ALA A 129 19.96 -6.35 10.73
C ALA A 129 21.25 -5.92 11.43
N LYS A 130 21.41 -4.61 11.70
CA LYS A 130 22.55 -4.08 12.47
C LYS A 130 22.65 -4.73 13.84
N ALA A 131 21.53 -4.89 14.55
CA ALA A 131 21.53 -5.52 15.87
C ALA A 131 22.00 -6.98 15.81
N TRP A 132 21.59 -7.73 14.80
CA TRP A 132 22.09 -9.09 14.57
C TRP A 132 23.57 -9.12 14.26
N MET A 133 24.07 -8.21 13.43
CA MET A 133 25.50 -8.13 13.09
C MET A 133 26.35 -7.87 14.33
N GLU A 134 25.94 -6.95 15.20
CA GLU A 134 26.71 -6.57 16.39
C GLU A 134 26.56 -7.56 17.55
N ALA A 135 25.36 -8.06 17.80
CA ALA A 135 25.10 -8.90 18.95
C ALA A 135 25.38 -10.39 18.70
N ALA A 136 25.34 -10.84 17.44
CA ALA A 136 25.42 -12.25 17.08
C ALA A 136 26.42 -12.57 15.96
N GLY A 137 27.09 -11.58 15.41
CA GLY A 137 28.05 -11.73 14.32
C GLY A 137 27.42 -11.79 12.93
N GLY A 138 26.11 -11.75 12.81
CA GLY A 138 25.34 -11.72 11.56
C GLY A 138 23.90 -12.16 11.75
N PRO A 139 23.01 -11.81 10.82
CA PRO A 139 21.65 -12.32 10.81
C PRO A 139 21.64 -13.82 10.53
N PRO A 140 20.61 -14.56 11.00
CA PRO A 140 20.53 -16.02 10.82
C PRO A 140 20.05 -16.44 9.41
N ILE A 141 19.64 -15.50 8.58
CA ILE A 141 19.18 -15.66 7.19
C ILE A 141 19.83 -14.61 6.30
N ASN A 142 19.79 -14.79 5.00
CA ASN A 142 20.20 -13.76 4.06
C ASN A 142 19.17 -12.64 4.01
N LEU A 143 19.62 -11.41 4.03
CA LEU A 143 18.78 -10.21 3.93
C LEU A 143 19.12 -9.44 2.65
N LYS A 144 18.10 -9.05 1.92
CA LYS A 144 18.18 -8.10 0.81
C LYS A 144 17.27 -6.92 1.12
N PHE A 145 17.72 -5.73 0.78
CA PHE A 145 16.97 -4.49 0.98
C PHE A 145 16.69 -3.85 -0.38
N VAL A 146 15.46 -3.47 -0.60
CA VAL A 146 15.00 -2.71 -1.78
C VAL A 146 14.13 -1.58 -1.27
N PHE A 147 14.65 -0.37 -1.35
CA PHE A 147 13.93 0.84 -0.91
C PHE A 147 13.78 1.79 -2.09
N GLU A 148 12.54 2.04 -2.50
CA GLU A 148 12.22 2.93 -3.62
C GLU A 148 11.95 4.38 -3.20
N GLY A 149 11.93 5.28 -4.15
CA GLY A 149 11.76 6.71 -3.95
C GLY A 149 10.57 7.32 -4.71
N GLU A 150 9.55 6.51 -5.07
CA GLU A 150 8.37 6.97 -5.81
C GLU A 150 7.08 6.20 -5.51
N GLU A 151 7.00 5.53 -4.36
CA GLU A 151 5.79 4.79 -3.95
C GLU A 151 4.59 5.73 -3.89
N GLU A 152 4.75 6.88 -3.28
CA GLU A 152 3.75 7.92 -3.08
C GLU A 152 3.29 8.60 -4.39
N SER A 153 3.99 8.33 -5.48
CA SER A 153 3.66 8.77 -6.84
C SER A 153 3.27 7.60 -7.75
N GLY A 154 3.09 6.38 -7.19
CA GLY A 154 2.56 5.21 -7.88
C GLY A 154 3.60 4.25 -8.43
N SER A 155 4.86 4.28 -7.97
CA SER A 155 5.93 3.29 -8.26
C SER A 155 6.14 3.00 -9.75
N GLY A 156 6.12 4.04 -10.58
CA GLY A 156 6.17 3.90 -12.05
C GLY A 156 7.40 3.14 -12.56
N GLY A 157 8.53 3.25 -11.88
CA GLY A 157 9.81 2.62 -12.24
C GLY A 157 10.04 1.23 -11.61
N LEU A 158 9.36 0.90 -10.51
CA LEU A 158 9.66 -0.31 -9.72
C LEU A 158 9.55 -1.60 -10.53
N GLY A 159 8.50 -1.74 -11.34
CA GLY A 159 8.29 -2.95 -12.14
C GLY A 159 9.42 -3.23 -13.14
N GLU A 160 9.91 -2.20 -13.81
CA GLU A 160 11.04 -2.30 -14.74
C GLU A 160 12.35 -2.54 -13.99
N PHE A 161 12.57 -1.85 -12.88
CA PHE A 161 13.72 -2.05 -12.01
C PHE A 161 13.83 -3.52 -11.55
N VAL A 162 12.74 -4.09 -11.01
CA VAL A 162 12.71 -5.49 -10.55
C VAL A 162 12.99 -6.46 -11.70
N ARG A 163 12.46 -6.19 -12.91
CA ARG A 163 12.69 -7.02 -14.09
C ARG A 163 14.16 -7.03 -14.49
N GLN A 164 14.79 -5.86 -14.53
CA GLN A 164 16.21 -5.72 -14.91
C GLN A 164 17.16 -6.33 -13.89
N HIS A 165 16.82 -6.28 -12.61
CA HIS A 165 17.66 -6.74 -11.50
C HIS A 165 17.22 -8.10 -10.92
N ARG A 166 16.34 -8.83 -11.60
CA ARG A 166 15.69 -10.05 -11.11
C ARG A 166 16.67 -11.06 -10.50
N ALA A 167 17.82 -11.28 -11.10
CA ALA A 167 18.83 -12.24 -10.61
C ALA A 167 19.43 -11.77 -9.26
N GLY A 168 19.76 -10.48 -9.14
CA GLY A 168 20.28 -9.89 -7.90
C GLY A 168 19.24 -9.84 -6.77
N LEU A 169 17.95 -9.71 -7.13
CA LEU A 169 16.84 -9.62 -6.19
C LEU A 169 16.24 -10.98 -5.81
N ALA A 170 16.75 -12.10 -6.34
CA ALA A 170 16.24 -13.44 -6.02
C ALA A 170 16.09 -13.64 -4.51
N ALA A 171 14.91 -14.02 -4.04
CA ALA A 171 14.56 -14.19 -2.62
C ALA A 171 13.53 -15.31 -2.47
N ASP A 172 13.35 -15.82 -1.27
CA ASP A 172 12.35 -16.83 -0.95
C ASP A 172 11.03 -16.22 -0.45
N LEU A 173 11.10 -15.01 0.12
CA LEU A 173 9.94 -14.24 0.58
C LEU A 173 10.25 -12.74 0.50
N VAL A 174 9.23 -11.91 0.20
CA VAL A 174 9.31 -10.46 0.37
C VAL A 174 8.57 -10.07 1.65
N TYR A 175 9.21 -9.25 2.47
CA TYR A 175 8.66 -8.75 3.73
C TYR A 175 8.54 -7.22 3.67
N ILE A 176 7.36 -6.73 3.90
CA ILE A 176 6.98 -5.33 3.71
C ILE A 176 6.50 -4.77 5.03
N SER A 177 7.00 -3.60 5.43
CA SER A 177 6.41 -2.88 6.56
C SER A 177 5.94 -1.54 6.10
N ASP A 178 4.62 -1.47 5.91
CA ASP A 178 3.94 -0.27 5.44
C ASP A 178 2.50 -0.25 5.97
N GLY A 179 2.02 0.96 6.35
CA GLY A 179 0.73 1.16 6.98
C GLY A 179 0.75 1.02 8.50
N GLY A 180 -0.44 1.14 9.11
CA GLY A 180 -0.62 1.15 10.56
C GLY A 180 -1.12 -0.17 11.14
N LEU A 181 -0.91 -0.31 12.45
CA LEU A 181 -1.50 -1.38 13.27
C LEU A 181 -3.03 -1.26 13.30
N HIS A 182 -3.71 -2.31 13.77
CA HIS A 182 -5.13 -2.23 14.06
C HIS A 182 -5.43 -1.13 15.11
N PRO A 183 -6.58 -0.43 15.04
CA PRO A 183 -6.93 0.63 16.01
C PRO A 183 -6.88 0.19 17.49
N SER A 184 -7.09 -1.08 17.78
CA SER A 184 -6.89 -1.66 19.13
C SER A 184 -5.42 -1.75 19.55
N GLY A 185 -4.46 -1.45 18.67
CA GLY A 185 -3.02 -1.66 18.88
C GLY A 185 -2.55 -3.09 18.63
N ALA A 186 -3.43 -3.99 18.19
CA ALA A 186 -3.07 -5.35 17.80
C ALA A 186 -2.21 -5.34 16.53
N PRO A 187 -1.20 -6.23 16.43
CA PRO A 187 -0.42 -6.37 15.22
C PRO A 187 -1.27 -6.93 14.07
N ILE A 188 -0.86 -6.61 12.85
CA ILE A 188 -1.50 -7.09 11.62
C ILE A 188 -0.47 -7.82 10.77
N ILE A 189 -0.89 -8.90 10.11
CA ILE A 189 -0.22 -9.45 8.94
C ILE A 189 -1.13 -9.18 7.74
N SER A 190 -0.66 -8.45 6.75
CA SER A 190 -1.37 -8.22 5.49
C SER A 190 -0.85 -9.16 4.42
N LEU A 191 -1.74 -9.90 3.78
CA LEU A 191 -1.37 -10.88 2.76
C LEU A 191 -1.37 -10.30 1.35
N GLY A 192 -1.87 -9.08 1.17
CA GLY A 192 -1.90 -8.43 -0.13
C GLY A 192 -2.65 -7.11 -0.14
N ASN A 193 -2.84 -6.58 -1.33
CA ASN A 193 -3.51 -5.32 -1.59
C ASN A 193 -4.46 -5.43 -2.77
N ARG A 194 -5.54 -4.65 -2.75
CA ARG A 194 -6.40 -4.50 -3.92
C ARG A 194 -5.67 -3.75 -5.03
N GLY A 195 -5.99 -4.08 -6.26
CA GLY A 195 -5.60 -3.28 -7.41
C GLY A 195 -6.47 -2.04 -7.55
N ILE A 196 -6.04 -1.14 -8.42
CA ILE A 196 -6.80 0.05 -8.81
C ILE A 196 -6.72 0.25 -10.32
N LEU A 197 -7.83 0.67 -10.91
CA LEU A 197 -7.91 1.11 -12.28
C LEU A 197 -8.71 2.41 -12.34
N ASP A 198 -8.06 3.50 -12.73
CA ASP A 198 -8.70 4.79 -12.95
C ASP A 198 -9.11 4.94 -14.42
N ILE A 199 -10.38 5.22 -14.66
CA ILE A 199 -10.93 5.48 -15.98
C ILE A 199 -11.72 6.77 -16.03
N THR A 200 -11.86 7.30 -17.24
CA THR A 200 -12.75 8.41 -17.54
C THR A 200 -13.67 8.02 -18.69
N LEU A 201 -14.94 8.19 -18.48
CA LEU A 201 -15.97 8.13 -19.52
C LEU A 201 -16.27 9.54 -20.00
N THR A 202 -16.15 9.77 -21.31
CA THR A 202 -16.47 11.08 -21.92
C THR A 202 -17.56 10.92 -22.96
N ALA A 203 -18.56 11.76 -22.89
CA ALA A 203 -19.63 11.85 -23.87
C ALA A 203 -19.63 13.19 -24.57
N GLN A 204 -19.73 13.19 -25.89
CA GLN A 204 -19.86 14.37 -26.72
C GLN A 204 -21.26 14.45 -27.29
N GLY A 205 -21.96 15.57 -27.02
CA GLY A 205 -23.24 15.91 -27.63
C GLY A 205 -23.05 16.69 -28.93
N ALA A 206 -23.49 17.97 -28.92
CA ALA A 206 -23.21 18.92 -30.00
C ALA A 206 -21.77 19.47 -29.93
N ASP A 207 -21.36 20.28 -30.91
CA ASP A 207 -20.06 20.94 -30.97
C ASP A 207 -19.89 22.07 -29.94
N ARG A 208 -21.01 22.56 -29.38
CA ARG A 208 -21.08 23.65 -28.40
C ARG A 208 -22.33 23.52 -27.53
N ASP A 209 -22.35 24.23 -26.42
CA ASP A 209 -23.54 24.40 -25.58
C ASP A 209 -24.69 25.00 -26.38
N ASN A 210 -25.89 24.52 -26.15
CA ASN A 210 -27.07 24.96 -26.82
C ASN A 210 -28.13 25.43 -25.83
N HIS A 211 -28.97 26.41 -26.24
CA HIS A 211 -30.08 26.88 -25.43
C HIS A 211 -31.11 25.77 -25.24
N SER A 212 -31.36 25.37 -23.98
CA SER A 212 -32.27 24.23 -23.69
C SER A 212 -33.73 24.48 -24.09
N GLY A 213 -34.23 25.70 -23.97
CA GLY A 213 -35.56 26.05 -24.39
C GLY A 213 -35.77 25.96 -25.90
N ASN A 214 -34.73 26.22 -26.70
CA ASN A 214 -34.83 26.23 -28.15
C ASN A 214 -34.52 24.86 -28.80
N LYS A 215 -33.73 24.01 -28.13
CA LYS A 215 -33.23 22.75 -28.69
C LYS A 215 -33.42 21.54 -27.75
N GLY A 216 -34.08 21.72 -26.61
CA GLY A 216 -34.42 20.66 -25.69
C GLY A 216 -35.28 19.58 -26.35
N GLY A 217 -35.05 18.30 -26.05
CA GLY A 217 -35.74 17.18 -26.67
C GLY A 217 -35.25 16.83 -28.10
N VAL A 218 -34.38 17.67 -28.72
CA VAL A 218 -33.85 17.46 -30.08
C VAL A 218 -32.33 17.28 -30.05
N ALA A 219 -31.58 18.20 -29.43
CA ALA A 219 -30.14 18.08 -29.31
C ALA A 219 -29.75 16.98 -28.28
N PRO A 220 -28.75 16.13 -28.59
CA PRO A 220 -28.29 15.12 -27.65
C PRO A 220 -27.69 15.78 -26.41
N ASN A 221 -28.06 15.29 -25.24
CA ASN A 221 -27.51 15.75 -23.96
C ASN A 221 -26.49 14.72 -23.43
N PRO A 222 -25.20 15.03 -23.42
CA PRO A 222 -24.16 14.09 -22.99
C PRO A 222 -24.24 13.71 -21.50
N ALA A 223 -24.83 14.55 -20.65
CA ALA A 223 -25.08 14.17 -19.26
C ALA A 223 -26.04 12.98 -19.15
N TRP A 224 -27.15 13.02 -19.92
CA TRP A 224 -28.08 11.88 -19.98
C TRP A 224 -27.44 10.64 -20.60
N MET A 225 -26.55 10.79 -21.59
CA MET A 225 -25.83 9.64 -22.17
C MET A 225 -25.00 8.93 -21.09
N LEU A 226 -24.24 9.67 -20.26
CA LEU A 226 -23.47 9.08 -19.15
C LEU A 226 -24.39 8.51 -18.05
N VAL A 227 -25.45 9.22 -17.64
CA VAL A 227 -26.38 8.73 -16.61
C VAL A 227 -27.00 7.40 -17.01
N HIS A 228 -27.51 7.28 -18.25
CA HIS A 228 -28.08 6.03 -18.74
C HIS A 228 -27.03 4.91 -18.85
N LEU A 229 -25.83 5.22 -19.34
CA LEU A 229 -24.75 4.25 -19.39
C LEU A 229 -24.38 3.74 -17.99
N LEU A 230 -24.12 4.64 -17.03
CA LEU A 230 -23.75 4.28 -15.66
C LEU A 230 -24.83 3.42 -14.98
N ALA A 231 -26.10 3.72 -15.20
CA ALA A 231 -27.22 2.91 -14.69
C ALA A 231 -27.27 1.48 -15.24
N THR A 232 -26.59 1.20 -16.37
CA THR A 232 -26.41 -0.18 -16.88
C THR A 232 -25.15 -0.87 -16.35
N MET A 233 -24.22 -0.12 -15.76
CA MET A 233 -22.95 -0.64 -15.25
C MET A 233 -23.04 -1.13 -13.81
N VAL A 234 -23.86 -0.49 -12.97
CA VAL A 234 -23.96 -0.80 -11.55
C VAL A 234 -25.43 -0.77 -11.12
N ASP A 235 -25.87 -1.77 -10.35
CA ASP A 235 -27.20 -1.81 -9.79
C ASP A 235 -27.36 -0.93 -8.54
N PRO A 236 -28.60 -0.67 -8.05
CA PRO A 236 -28.81 0.12 -6.84
C PRO A 236 -28.21 -0.45 -5.55
N ARG A 237 -27.73 -1.71 -5.56
CA ARG A 237 -27.05 -2.35 -4.44
C ARG A 237 -25.53 -2.28 -4.57
N GLY A 238 -25.00 -1.61 -5.62
CA GLY A 238 -23.58 -1.48 -5.87
C GLY A 238 -22.93 -2.66 -6.61
N ARG A 239 -23.73 -3.64 -7.08
CA ARG A 239 -23.19 -4.76 -7.86
C ARG A 239 -22.93 -4.29 -9.30
N VAL A 240 -21.74 -4.60 -9.80
CA VAL A 240 -21.35 -4.31 -11.19
C VAL A 240 -22.09 -5.28 -12.13
N LEU A 241 -22.72 -4.72 -13.18
CA LEU A 241 -23.52 -5.47 -14.15
C LEU A 241 -22.81 -5.68 -15.50
N ILE A 242 -21.57 -5.29 -15.61
CA ILE A 242 -20.75 -5.44 -16.81
C ILE A 242 -20.45 -6.93 -17.03
N ASP A 243 -20.73 -7.43 -18.22
CA ASP A 243 -20.55 -8.83 -18.58
C ASP A 243 -19.09 -9.28 -18.30
N GLY A 244 -18.96 -10.40 -17.58
CA GLY A 244 -17.66 -10.99 -17.25
C GLY A 244 -16.87 -10.28 -16.13
N PHE A 245 -17.39 -9.21 -15.53
CA PHE A 245 -16.66 -8.44 -14.51
C PHE A 245 -16.18 -9.30 -13.33
N TYR A 246 -16.97 -10.31 -12.94
CA TYR A 246 -16.67 -11.20 -11.81
C TYR A 246 -16.04 -12.54 -12.19
N ASP A 247 -15.79 -12.82 -13.47
CA ASP A 247 -15.34 -14.14 -13.95
C ASP A 247 -14.08 -14.66 -13.25
N ARG A 248 -13.22 -13.76 -12.85
CA ARG A 248 -11.95 -14.09 -12.18
C ARG A 248 -11.96 -13.84 -10.68
N VAL A 249 -13.08 -13.41 -10.11
CA VAL A 249 -13.18 -13.20 -8.65
C VAL A 249 -13.27 -14.56 -7.95
N ARG A 250 -12.32 -14.84 -7.07
CA ARG A 250 -12.31 -16.09 -6.30
C ARG A 250 -13.49 -16.15 -5.33
N SER A 251 -14.07 -17.32 -5.17
CA SER A 251 -14.98 -17.59 -4.06
C SER A 251 -14.21 -17.61 -2.74
N VAL A 252 -14.85 -17.14 -1.68
CA VAL A 252 -14.30 -17.19 -0.31
C VAL A 252 -14.32 -18.62 0.19
N GLY A 253 -13.19 -19.12 0.66
CA GLY A 253 -13.04 -20.45 1.21
C GLY A 253 -13.20 -20.50 2.74
N PRO A 254 -13.29 -21.69 3.34
CA PRO A 254 -13.49 -21.82 4.80
C PRO A 254 -12.40 -21.19 5.66
N VAL A 255 -11.14 -21.19 5.20
CA VAL A 255 -10.03 -20.52 5.91
C VAL A 255 -10.22 -19.02 5.93
N GLU A 256 -10.58 -18.45 4.80
CA GLU A 256 -10.82 -17.01 4.65
C GLU A 256 -12.06 -16.60 5.48
N GLU A 257 -13.15 -17.37 5.43
CA GLU A 257 -14.35 -17.11 6.25
C GLU A 257 -14.02 -17.07 7.75
N LYS A 258 -13.20 -18.02 8.22
CA LYS A 258 -12.75 -18.06 9.61
C LYS A 258 -11.92 -16.82 9.97
N LEU A 259 -11.02 -16.38 9.09
CA LEU A 259 -10.19 -15.20 9.31
C LEU A 259 -11.04 -13.91 9.34
N LEU A 260 -12.00 -13.75 8.41
CA LEU A 260 -12.92 -12.63 8.39
C LEU A 260 -13.79 -12.57 9.66
N ALA A 261 -14.24 -13.72 10.15
CA ALA A 261 -15.07 -13.80 11.35
C ALA A 261 -14.28 -13.51 12.65
N ALA A 262 -12.96 -13.66 12.62
CA ALA A 262 -12.08 -13.38 13.77
C ALA A 262 -11.71 -11.88 13.89
N MET A 263 -12.00 -11.07 12.88
CA MET A 263 -11.69 -9.64 12.90
C MET A 263 -12.80 -8.84 13.59
N ASP A 264 -12.40 -8.01 14.53
CA ASP A 264 -13.31 -7.11 15.24
C ASP A 264 -13.90 -6.06 14.29
N PHE A 265 -15.18 -5.79 14.46
CA PHE A 265 -15.89 -4.72 13.77
C PHE A 265 -17.02 -4.18 14.64
N ASP A 266 -17.02 -2.89 14.87
CA ASP A 266 -18.11 -2.19 15.54
C ASP A 266 -18.85 -1.28 14.53
N PRO A 267 -20.07 -1.67 14.09
CA PRO A 267 -20.85 -0.91 13.14
C PRO A 267 -21.16 0.53 13.62
N SER A 268 -21.29 0.75 14.91
CA SER A 268 -21.63 2.07 15.48
C SER A 268 -20.45 3.03 15.40
N THR A 269 -19.27 2.58 15.78
CA THR A 269 -18.03 3.35 15.64
C THR A 269 -17.72 3.64 14.17
N PHE A 270 -17.90 2.64 13.29
CA PHE A 270 -17.69 2.83 11.86
C PHE A 270 -18.68 3.81 11.24
N ALA A 271 -19.98 3.69 11.55
CA ALA A 271 -21.00 4.65 11.10
C ALA A 271 -20.66 6.08 11.54
N SER A 272 -20.24 6.24 12.81
CA SER A 272 -19.84 7.54 13.38
C SER A 272 -18.63 8.14 12.63
N SER A 273 -17.65 7.32 12.26
CA SER A 273 -16.48 7.78 11.49
C SER A 273 -16.83 8.30 10.09
N LEU A 274 -17.95 7.83 9.55
CA LEU A 274 -18.49 8.28 8.26
C LEU A 274 -19.51 9.44 8.40
N GLY A 275 -19.80 9.87 9.62
CA GLY A 275 -20.87 10.86 9.89
C GLY A 275 -22.29 10.30 9.61
N LEU A 276 -22.45 8.99 9.63
CA LEU A 276 -23.75 8.32 9.40
C LEU A 276 -24.40 7.93 10.74
N PRO A 277 -25.72 7.97 10.84
CA PRO A 277 -26.42 7.58 12.08
C PRO A 277 -26.31 6.08 12.36
N THR A 278 -26.33 5.26 11.33
CA THR A 278 -26.23 3.79 11.41
C THR A 278 -25.67 3.23 10.12
N ILE A 279 -25.14 2.01 10.19
CA ILE A 279 -24.82 1.19 9.03
C ILE A 279 -25.36 -0.22 9.26
N ASP A 280 -26.12 -0.75 8.30
CA ASP A 280 -26.66 -2.11 8.35
C ASP A 280 -25.67 -3.08 7.70
N MET A 281 -24.65 -3.47 8.48
CA MET A 281 -23.59 -4.38 8.04
C MET A 281 -22.96 -5.08 9.23
N ASP A 282 -22.78 -6.40 9.16
CA ASP A 282 -21.99 -7.16 10.11
C ASP A 282 -20.49 -7.17 9.76
N GLY A 283 -19.65 -7.59 10.71
CA GLY A 283 -18.22 -7.64 10.56
C GLY A 283 -17.74 -8.50 9.38
N PRO A 284 -18.14 -9.75 9.28
CA PRO A 284 -17.73 -10.62 8.16
C PRO A 284 -18.11 -10.05 6.78
N THR A 285 -19.29 -9.45 6.65
CA THR A 285 -19.73 -8.79 5.41
C THR A 285 -18.89 -7.55 5.11
N TYR A 286 -18.60 -6.73 6.11
CA TYR A 286 -17.73 -5.56 5.97
C TYR A 286 -16.33 -5.96 5.48
N TRP A 287 -15.70 -6.88 6.19
CA TRP A 287 -14.34 -7.31 5.87
C TRP A 287 -14.27 -8.01 4.50
N LYS A 288 -15.27 -8.83 4.16
CA LYS A 288 -15.36 -9.44 2.83
C LYS A 288 -15.42 -8.38 1.74
N ARG A 289 -16.28 -7.36 1.89
CA ARG A 289 -16.40 -6.27 0.90
C ARG A 289 -15.13 -5.46 0.73
N ILE A 290 -14.47 -5.10 1.84
CA ILE A 290 -13.28 -4.28 1.78
C ILE A 290 -12.04 -5.01 1.27
N MET A 291 -11.96 -6.32 1.47
CA MET A 291 -10.78 -7.14 1.18
C MET A 291 -10.90 -7.99 -0.07
N LEU A 292 -12.07 -8.57 -0.33
CA LEU A 292 -12.22 -9.67 -1.28
C LEU A 292 -13.22 -9.39 -2.40
N GLU A 293 -13.90 -8.25 -2.39
CA GLU A 293 -14.84 -7.87 -3.44
C GLU A 293 -14.33 -6.65 -4.21
N PRO A 294 -14.40 -6.69 -5.56
CA PRO A 294 -14.13 -5.50 -6.35
C PRO A 294 -15.31 -4.52 -6.27
N TYR A 295 -15.04 -3.25 -6.47
CA TYR A 295 -16.09 -2.27 -6.56
C TYR A 295 -15.77 -1.15 -7.56
N PHE A 296 -16.83 -0.48 -8.00
CA PHE A 296 -16.84 0.54 -9.01
C PHE A 296 -17.33 1.86 -8.36
N ASN A 297 -16.47 2.87 -8.33
CA ASN A 297 -16.75 4.13 -7.64
C ASN A 297 -16.73 5.32 -8.60
N ILE A 298 -17.75 6.15 -8.54
CA ILE A 298 -17.76 7.43 -9.25
C ILE A 298 -17.12 8.47 -8.32
N ASN A 299 -15.93 8.95 -8.68
CA ASN A 299 -15.19 9.96 -7.93
C ASN A 299 -15.33 11.38 -8.53
N GLY A 300 -15.94 11.51 -9.70
CA GLY A 300 -16.22 12.80 -10.32
C GLY A 300 -17.26 12.70 -11.44
N PHE A 301 -18.17 13.70 -11.51
CA PHE A 301 -19.12 13.84 -12.59
C PHE A 301 -19.25 15.32 -12.96
N ILE A 302 -18.91 15.67 -14.20
CA ILE A 302 -18.85 17.05 -14.65
C ILE A 302 -19.66 17.20 -15.94
N SER A 303 -20.64 18.10 -15.94
CA SER A 303 -21.38 18.48 -17.14
C SER A 303 -22.14 19.79 -16.92
N GLY A 304 -22.26 20.58 -17.96
CA GLY A 304 -23.03 21.82 -17.94
C GLY A 304 -22.42 22.94 -17.09
N TYR A 305 -23.29 23.83 -16.61
CA TYR A 305 -22.88 24.99 -15.82
C TYR A 305 -23.08 24.74 -14.33
N VAL A 306 -22.03 24.89 -13.57
CA VAL A 306 -22.00 24.68 -12.09
C VAL A 306 -21.61 25.94 -11.31
N GLY A 307 -21.50 27.09 -11.99
CA GLY A 307 -21.22 28.38 -11.35
C GLY A 307 -22.46 29.02 -10.68
N PRO A 308 -22.29 30.18 -10.06
CA PRO A 308 -23.40 30.92 -9.43
C PRO A 308 -24.52 31.26 -10.41
N GLY A 309 -25.78 31.17 -9.97
CA GLY A 309 -26.94 31.44 -10.77
C GLY A 309 -27.37 30.24 -11.62
N SER A 310 -28.17 30.51 -12.69
CA SER A 310 -28.71 29.48 -13.58
C SER A 310 -28.36 29.77 -15.04
N LYS A 311 -28.00 28.76 -15.80
CA LYS A 311 -27.74 28.83 -17.23
C LYS A 311 -28.54 27.70 -17.91
N THR A 312 -29.53 28.09 -18.72
CA THR A 312 -30.48 27.13 -19.38
C THR A 312 -29.82 26.56 -20.64
N ILE A 313 -28.95 25.56 -20.49
CA ILE A 313 -28.17 24.96 -21.59
C ILE A 313 -28.38 23.45 -21.70
N ILE A 314 -28.14 22.94 -22.91
CA ILE A 314 -27.78 21.56 -23.17
C ILE A 314 -26.25 21.56 -23.32
N PRO A 315 -25.48 20.92 -22.45
CA PRO A 315 -24.04 20.94 -22.52
C PRO A 315 -23.51 20.27 -23.79
N ALA A 316 -22.34 20.70 -24.24
CA ALA A 316 -21.64 20.08 -25.36
C ALA A 316 -21.02 18.76 -24.99
N GLN A 317 -20.55 18.63 -23.75
CA GLN A 317 -19.83 17.43 -23.27
C GLN A 317 -20.17 17.09 -21.81
N ALA A 318 -19.91 15.86 -21.45
CA ALA A 318 -19.94 15.37 -20.08
C ALA A 318 -18.76 14.44 -19.83
N GLU A 319 -18.25 14.42 -18.59
CA GLU A 319 -17.16 13.57 -18.12
C GLU A 319 -17.56 12.89 -16.81
N CYS A 320 -17.28 11.59 -16.71
CA CYS A 320 -17.37 10.83 -15.46
C CYS A 320 -16.04 10.17 -15.16
N ARG A 321 -15.50 10.43 -13.98
CA ARG A 321 -14.27 9.81 -13.46
C ARG A 321 -14.64 8.69 -12.51
N ILE A 322 -13.93 7.57 -12.65
CA ILE A 322 -14.28 6.33 -11.96
C ILE A 322 -12.98 5.68 -11.52
N ASP A 323 -12.93 5.29 -10.25
CA ASP A 323 -11.93 4.33 -9.77
C ASP A 323 -12.59 2.97 -9.54
N ILE A 324 -11.91 1.92 -10.01
CA ILE A 324 -12.34 0.53 -9.86
C ILE A 324 -11.31 -0.18 -9.01
N ARG A 325 -11.73 -0.68 -7.84
CA ARG A 325 -10.86 -1.55 -7.05
C ARG A 325 -10.99 -2.98 -7.51
N LEU A 326 -9.84 -3.60 -7.74
CA LEU A 326 -9.72 -4.96 -8.25
C LEU A 326 -9.26 -5.90 -7.15
N VAL A 327 -9.65 -7.16 -7.26
CA VAL A 327 -9.15 -8.22 -6.38
C VAL A 327 -8.22 -9.17 -7.15
N VAL A 328 -7.48 -9.99 -6.43
CA VAL A 328 -6.53 -10.95 -7.01
C VAL A 328 -7.16 -11.76 -8.15
N ASP A 329 -6.38 -12.01 -9.20
CA ASP A 329 -6.74 -12.66 -10.48
C ASP A 329 -7.52 -11.76 -11.47
N GLN A 330 -8.12 -10.65 -11.04
CA GLN A 330 -8.54 -9.61 -11.98
C GLN A 330 -7.29 -8.84 -12.44
N THR A 331 -7.26 -8.44 -13.71
CA THR A 331 -6.21 -7.56 -14.24
C THR A 331 -6.80 -6.24 -14.71
N THR A 332 -6.05 -5.17 -14.55
CA THR A 332 -6.46 -3.83 -14.99
C THR A 332 -6.78 -3.79 -16.48
N ALA A 333 -6.00 -4.50 -17.30
CA ALA A 333 -6.21 -4.58 -18.74
C ALA A 333 -7.54 -5.30 -19.10
N ASP A 334 -7.84 -6.44 -18.48
CA ASP A 334 -9.09 -7.20 -18.72
C ASP A 334 -10.31 -6.38 -18.32
N ILE A 335 -10.29 -5.77 -17.14
CA ILE A 335 -11.41 -4.96 -16.65
C ILE A 335 -11.59 -3.70 -17.51
N TYR A 336 -10.52 -3.03 -17.92
CA TYR A 336 -10.61 -1.91 -18.86
C TYR A 336 -11.33 -2.31 -20.17
N GLN A 337 -10.94 -3.43 -20.77
CA GLN A 337 -11.57 -3.92 -22.00
C GLN A 337 -13.05 -4.22 -21.81
N LYS A 338 -13.45 -4.83 -20.69
CA LYS A 338 -14.85 -5.13 -20.37
C LYS A 338 -15.67 -3.85 -20.20
N VAL A 339 -15.14 -2.85 -19.49
CA VAL A 339 -15.77 -1.54 -19.32
C VAL A 339 -15.92 -0.83 -20.65
N ALA A 340 -14.87 -0.77 -21.47
CA ALA A 340 -14.87 -0.11 -22.75
C ALA A 340 -15.85 -0.80 -23.75
N ALA A 341 -15.87 -2.13 -23.77
CA ALA A 341 -16.79 -2.90 -24.59
C ALA A 341 -18.26 -2.68 -24.18
N HIS A 342 -18.54 -2.65 -22.87
CA HIS A 342 -19.86 -2.35 -22.35
C HIS A 342 -20.31 -0.93 -22.72
N ALA A 343 -19.43 0.06 -22.54
CA ALA A 343 -19.73 1.43 -22.92
C ALA A 343 -20.04 1.55 -24.42
N ALA A 344 -19.21 0.97 -25.28
CA ALA A 344 -19.40 0.99 -26.74
C ALA A 344 -20.68 0.25 -27.18
N LYS A 345 -21.05 -0.83 -26.48
CA LYS A 345 -22.32 -1.59 -26.75
C LYS A 345 -23.56 -0.78 -26.41
N VAL A 346 -23.52 -0.02 -25.31
CA VAL A 346 -24.69 0.77 -24.83
C VAL A 346 -24.78 2.09 -25.57
N ASP A 347 -23.70 2.84 -25.69
CA ASP A 347 -23.66 4.09 -26.46
C ASP A 347 -22.27 4.29 -27.08
N PRO A 348 -22.10 4.05 -28.39
CA PRO A 348 -20.79 4.14 -29.07
C PRO A 348 -20.24 5.58 -29.16
N ARG A 349 -20.99 6.60 -28.76
CA ARG A 349 -20.54 7.99 -28.67
C ARG A 349 -19.78 8.26 -27.39
N VAL A 350 -19.85 7.36 -26.38
CA VAL A 350 -19.08 7.46 -25.16
C VAL A 350 -17.70 6.84 -25.35
N ARG A 351 -16.66 7.59 -25.00
CA ARG A 351 -15.27 7.14 -25.03
C ARG A 351 -14.82 6.76 -23.62
N THR A 352 -14.09 5.67 -23.53
CA THR A 352 -13.41 5.23 -22.30
C THR A 352 -11.92 5.48 -22.46
N VAL A 353 -11.31 6.15 -21.49
CA VAL A 353 -9.86 6.39 -21.46
C VAL A 353 -9.31 6.07 -20.07
N THR A 354 -8.09 5.57 -19.98
CA THR A 354 -7.38 5.45 -18.71
C THR A 354 -6.83 6.83 -18.32
N ARG A 355 -6.91 7.16 -17.03
CA ARG A 355 -6.25 8.34 -16.48
C ARG A 355 -5.38 7.90 -15.31
N GLY A 356 -4.07 8.01 -15.44
CA GLY A 356 -3.16 7.82 -14.32
C GLY A 356 -2.92 6.36 -13.96
N GLY A 357 -2.72 6.10 -12.67
CA GLY A 357 -2.19 4.85 -12.16
C GLY A 357 -3.12 3.66 -12.32
N ALA A 358 -2.56 2.57 -12.82
CA ALA A 358 -3.14 1.26 -12.74
C ALA A 358 -2.19 0.39 -11.91
N MET A 359 -2.71 -0.24 -10.85
CA MET A 359 -1.96 -1.20 -10.05
C MET A 359 -2.71 -2.52 -10.02
N GLU A 360 -2.00 -3.60 -10.25
CA GLU A 360 -2.58 -4.93 -10.15
C GLU A 360 -2.79 -5.33 -8.68
N ALA A 361 -3.79 -6.15 -8.42
CA ALA A 361 -4.00 -6.75 -7.12
C ALA A 361 -2.99 -7.88 -6.87
N SER A 362 -2.61 -8.09 -5.61
CA SER A 362 -1.80 -9.25 -5.21
C SER A 362 -2.26 -9.80 -3.88
N ARG A 363 -2.12 -11.10 -3.69
CA ARG A 363 -2.45 -11.75 -2.41
C ARG A 363 -1.70 -13.07 -2.26
N THR A 364 -0.89 -13.18 -1.23
CA THR A 364 -0.32 -14.44 -0.75
C THR A 364 -1.42 -15.32 -0.16
N ALA A 365 -1.34 -16.62 -0.37
CA ALA A 365 -2.31 -17.57 0.18
C ALA A 365 -2.29 -17.56 1.73
N PRO A 366 -3.45 -17.56 2.41
CA PRO A 366 -3.48 -17.47 3.87
C PRO A 366 -2.90 -18.71 4.57
N ASP A 367 -2.79 -19.81 3.87
CA ASP A 367 -2.15 -21.07 4.32
C ASP A 367 -0.67 -21.18 3.90
N HIS A 368 -0.09 -20.13 3.30
CA HIS A 368 1.34 -20.12 3.01
C HIS A 368 2.15 -20.31 4.30
N PRO A 369 3.10 -21.26 4.35
CA PRO A 369 3.80 -21.62 5.60
C PRO A 369 4.46 -20.46 6.33
N ALA A 370 5.00 -19.48 5.62
CA ALA A 370 5.62 -18.31 6.22
C ALA A 370 4.64 -17.45 7.03
N VAL A 371 3.33 -17.48 6.72
CA VAL A 371 2.31 -16.69 7.45
C VAL A 371 2.26 -17.16 8.91
N GLY A 372 2.19 -18.48 9.13
CA GLY A 372 2.19 -19.05 10.48
C GLY A 372 3.50 -18.80 11.24
N VAL A 373 4.64 -18.86 10.55
CA VAL A 373 5.96 -18.59 11.15
C VAL A 373 6.07 -17.14 11.59
N VAL A 374 5.68 -16.20 10.72
CA VAL A 374 5.70 -14.76 11.03
C VAL A 374 4.69 -14.43 12.13
N ALA A 375 3.49 -15.03 12.11
CA ALA A 375 2.48 -14.84 13.16
C ALA A 375 3.00 -15.29 14.53
N GLY A 376 3.61 -16.48 14.61
CA GLY A 376 4.22 -16.98 15.84
C GLY A 376 5.37 -16.10 16.35
N ALA A 377 6.18 -15.54 15.45
CA ALA A 377 7.25 -14.62 15.82
C ALA A 377 6.72 -13.31 16.42
N ILE A 378 5.66 -12.76 15.82
CA ILE A 378 4.98 -11.57 16.33
C ILE A 378 4.35 -11.85 17.71
N GLU A 379 3.62 -12.94 17.84
CA GLU A 379 2.99 -13.35 19.09
C GLU A 379 4.01 -13.56 20.22
N ALA A 380 5.12 -14.22 19.92
CA ALA A 380 6.21 -14.44 20.88
C ALA A 380 6.79 -13.15 21.45
N TYR A 381 6.91 -12.08 20.64
CA TYR A 381 7.40 -10.79 21.11
C TYR A 381 6.29 -9.91 21.70
N ARG A 382 5.13 -9.81 21.00
CA ARG A 382 4.05 -8.89 21.38
C ARG A 382 3.14 -9.43 22.47
N GLY A 383 3.20 -10.74 22.79
CA GLY A 383 2.33 -11.40 23.76
C GLY A 383 0.87 -11.55 23.30
N MET A 384 0.59 -11.29 22.03
CA MET A 384 -0.72 -11.41 21.42
C MET A 384 -0.62 -11.77 19.93
N PRO A 385 -1.53 -12.61 19.40
CA PRO A 385 -1.52 -12.99 17.99
C PRO A 385 -1.87 -11.79 17.09
N PRO A 386 -1.31 -11.74 15.86
CA PRO A 386 -1.71 -10.74 14.88
C PRO A 386 -3.08 -11.06 14.26
N TYR A 387 -3.82 -10.05 13.84
CA TYR A 387 -4.88 -10.20 12.86
C TYR A 387 -4.29 -10.55 11.49
N ILE A 388 -4.88 -11.52 10.82
CA ILE A 388 -4.52 -11.87 9.44
C ILE A 388 -5.47 -11.12 8.50
N ASN A 389 -4.97 -10.02 7.96
CA ASN A 389 -5.67 -9.22 6.97
C ASN A 389 -5.45 -9.83 5.58
N LEU A 390 -6.50 -10.41 5.00
CA LEU A 390 -6.42 -11.10 3.72
C LEU A 390 -6.00 -10.17 2.57
N CYS A 391 -6.39 -8.90 2.63
CA CYS A 391 -6.06 -7.94 1.59
C CYS A 391 -6.27 -6.51 2.11
N GLY A 392 -5.30 -5.64 1.98
CA GLY A 392 -5.45 -4.22 2.25
C GLY A 392 -6.46 -3.56 1.31
N GLY A 393 -7.26 -2.63 1.85
CA GLY A 393 -8.27 -1.89 1.07
C GLY A 393 -7.65 -0.90 0.06
N GLY A 394 -6.48 -0.35 0.37
CA GLY A 394 -5.68 0.49 -0.52
C GLY A 394 -4.94 -0.33 -1.59
N SER A 395 -4.23 0.36 -2.47
CA SER A 395 -3.41 -0.26 -3.52
C SER A 395 -1.96 0.12 -3.30
N LEU A 396 -1.08 -0.88 -3.33
CA LEU A 396 0.37 -0.77 -3.23
C LEU A 396 0.99 -1.51 -4.43
N PRO A 397 2.24 -1.27 -4.80
CA PRO A 397 2.88 -1.88 -5.96
C PRO A 397 3.22 -3.38 -5.75
N ASN A 398 2.66 -4.00 -4.72
CA ASN A 398 3.03 -5.34 -4.24
C ASN A 398 2.86 -6.46 -5.28
N ALA A 399 2.04 -6.25 -6.31
CA ALA A 399 1.89 -7.20 -7.40
C ALA A 399 3.20 -7.45 -8.18
N VAL A 400 4.17 -6.54 -8.12
CA VAL A 400 5.48 -6.71 -8.77
C VAL A 400 6.22 -7.95 -8.24
N TRP A 401 6.06 -8.28 -6.97
CA TRP A 401 6.76 -9.38 -6.34
C TRP A 401 6.32 -10.73 -6.89
N PRO A 402 5.03 -11.14 -6.86
CA PRO A 402 4.62 -12.40 -7.45
C PRO A 402 4.65 -12.40 -8.98
N THR A 403 4.37 -11.27 -9.66
CA THR A 403 4.23 -11.27 -11.14
C THR A 403 5.56 -11.11 -11.87
N VAL A 404 6.48 -10.30 -11.36
CA VAL A 404 7.77 -10.01 -12.01
C VAL A 404 8.89 -10.80 -11.36
N LEU A 405 8.99 -10.78 -10.03
CA LEU A 405 10.04 -11.51 -9.32
C LEU A 405 9.70 -13.00 -9.15
N GLY A 406 8.41 -13.35 -9.03
CA GLY A 406 7.93 -14.71 -8.81
C GLY A 406 8.08 -15.14 -7.35
N VAL A 407 7.90 -14.22 -6.41
CA VAL A 407 8.08 -14.43 -4.96
C VAL A 407 6.85 -13.89 -4.22
N ASP A 408 6.31 -14.67 -3.30
CA ASP A 408 5.21 -14.24 -2.43
C ASP A 408 5.67 -13.15 -1.45
N HIS A 409 4.72 -12.36 -0.96
CA HIS A 409 5.01 -11.27 -0.03
C HIS A 409 4.09 -11.29 1.19
N ILE A 410 4.58 -10.79 2.31
CA ILE A 410 3.83 -10.60 3.56
C ILE A 410 4.07 -9.18 4.07
N GLY A 411 3.00 -8.47 4.36
CA GLY A 411 3.03 -7.15 4.98
C GLY A 411 2.90 -7.24 6.50
N VAL A 412 3.77 -6.56 7.24
CA VAL A 412 3.69 -6.42 8.71
C VAL A 412 3.93 -4.97 9.07
N PRO A 413 2.89 -4.14 9.16
CA PRO A 413 3.01 -2.73 9.50
C PRO A 413 3.46 -2.51 10.94
N TYR A 414 4.21 -1.44 11.18
CA TYR A 414 4.70 -1.06 12.50
C TYR A 414 4.17 0.29 13.00
N ALA A 415 3.64 1.13 12.13
CA ALA A 415 3.15 2.43 12.53
C ALA A 415 1.91 2.34 13.43
N ASN A 416 1.69 3.34 14.27
CA ASN A 416 0.48 3.40 15.08
C ASN A 416 -0.74 3.76 14.21
N ALA A 417 -1.91 3.25 14.57
CA ALA A 417 -3.14 3.48 13.81
C ALA A 417 -3.55 4.97 13.69
N ASP A 418 -3.04 5.80 14.59
CA ASP A 418 -3.27 7.25 14.66
C ASP A 418 -2.03 8.06 14.24
N GLU A 419 -1.26 7.53 13.28
CA GLU A 419 -0.02 8.14 12.79
C GLU A 419 -0.22 9.43 11.99
N ASN A 420 -1.44 9.72 11.53
CA ASN A 420 -1.78 10.83 10.65
C ASN A 420 -1.00 10.79 9.32
N ASN A 421 -0.83 9.61 8.71
CA ASN A 421 -0.21 9.54 7.38
C ASN A 421 -0.94 10.45 6.38
N HIS A 422 -0.21 10.99 5.40
CA HIS A 422 -0.68 11.97 4.40
C HIS A 422 -1.30 13.26 5.00
N SER A 423 -1.19 13.45 6.32
CA SER A 423 -1.78 14.61 7.03
C SER A 423 -0.73 15.38 7.83
N PRO A 424 -0.99 16.65 8.21
CA PRO A 424 -0.14 17.38 9.14
C PRO A 424 -0.02 16.68 10.50
N ASN A 425 1.14 16.85 11.14
CA ASN A 425 1.49 16.19 12.41
C ASN A 425 1.56 14.66 12.32
N GLU A 426 1.97 14.14 11.15
CA GLU A 426 2.36 12.74 11.04
C GLU A 426 3.34 12.38 12.13
N ASN A 427 3.17 11.18 12.70
CA ASN A 427 3.95 10.77 13.84
C ASN A 427 4.10 9.25 13.94
N LEU A 428 5.22 8.83 14.52
CA LEU A 428 5.46 7.44 14.89
C LEU A 428 5.67 7.34 16.40
N SER A 429 4.89 6.49 17.06
CA SER A 429 5.13 6.14 18.45
C SER A 429 6.50 5.49 18.60
N LEU A 430 7.35 6.00 19.48
CA LEU A 430 8.66 5.42 19.75
C LEU A 430 8.55 3.96 20.21
N GLN A 431 7.52 3.62 20.97
CA GLN A 431 7.27 2.23 21.36
C GLN A 431 7.03 1.36 20.12
N ARG A 432 6.22 1.82 19.14
CA ARG A 432 5.94 1.07 17.92
C ARG A 432 7.15 0.98 17.00
N PHE A 433 7.96 2.02 16.95
CA PHE A 433 9.24 1.98 16.25
C PHE A 433 10.16 0.87 16.81
N PHE A 434 10.30 0.80 18.15
CA PHE A 434 11.09 -0.25 18.78
C PHE A 434 10.44 -1.63 18.65
N ASP A 435 9.12 -1.74 18.78
CA ASP A 435 8.40 -2.99 18.50
C ASP A 435 8.73 -3.48 17.08
N GLY A 436 8.78 -2.58 16.08
CA GLY A 436 9.14 -2.94 14.70
C GLY A 436 10.56 -3.50 14.57
N ILE A 437 11.54 -2.89 15.25
CA ILE A 437 12.92 -3.40 15.25
C ILE A 437 12.99 -4.79 15.88
N HIS A 438 12.35 -4.97 17.02
CA HIS A 438 12.32 -6.24 17.75
C HIS A 438 11.58 -7.35 16.97
N VAL A 439 10.42 -7.01 16.40
CA VAL A 439 9.63 -7.96 15.58
C VAL A 439 10.43 -8.37 14.34
N SER A 440 11.09 -7.44 13.65
CA SER A 440 11.96 -7.78 12.51
C SER A 440 13.06 -8.75 12.93
N ALA A 441 13.74 -8.49 14.06
CA ALA A 441 14.78 -9.37 14.57
C ALA A 441 14.26 -10.75 14.95
N GLN A 442 13.07 -10.83 15.53
CA GLN A 442 12.40 -12.07 15.90
C GLN A 442 11.96 -12.87 14.66
N VAL A 443 11.45 -12.19 13.63
CA VAL A 443 11.05 -12.80 12.35
C VAL A 443 12.26 -13.42 11.65
N PHE A 444 13.43 -12.76 11.64
CA PHE A 444 14.65 -13.31 11.04
C PHE A 444 15.02 -14.66 11.68
N GLN A 445 14.96 -14.75 13.02
CA GLN A 445 15.24 -16.00 13.74
C GLN A 445 14.18 -17.07 13.45
N ALA A 446 12.91 -16.70 13.49
CA ALA A 446 11.82 -17.66 13.28
C ALA A 446 11.85 -18.27 11.86
N LEU A 447 12.18 -17.45 10.85
CA LEU A 447 12.34 -17.95 9.47
C LEU A 447 13.55 -18.88 9.35
N ALA A 448 14.67 -18.58 10.01
CA ALA A 448 15.82 -19.49 10.06
C ALA A 448 15.49 -20.82 10.71
N ASP A 449 14.79 -20.81 11.85
CA ASP A 449 14.40 -22.01 12.57
C ASP A 449 13.41 -22.88 11.76
N ALA A 450 12.50 -22.24 11.05
CA ALA A 450 11.51 -22.93 10.19
C ALA A 450 12.19 -23.49 8.93
N ASP A 451 13.13 -22.78 8.35
CA ASP A 451 13.91 -23.23 7.20
C ASP A 451 14.79 -24.43 7.54
N ALA A 452 15.49 -24.42 8.69
CA ALA A 452 16.27 -25.54 9.18
C ALA A 452 15.43 -26.82 9.40
N LYS A 453 14.10 -26.66 9.57
CA LYS A 453 13.14 -27.76 9.68
C LYS A 453 12.47 -28.13 8.35
N HIS A 454 12.90 -27.51 7.26
CA HIS A 454 12.31 -27.67 5.91
C HIS A 454 10.80 -27.36 5.85
N MET A 455 10.35 -26.39 6.65
CA MET A 455 8.95 -25.98 6.71
C MET A 455 8.58 -24.90 5.69
N LEU A 456 9.58 -24.23 5.10
CA LEU A 456 9.36 -23.12 4.19
C LEU A 456 9.64 -23.53 2.74
N PRO A 457 8.83 -23.04 1.79
CA PRO A 457 9.17 -23.18 0.38
C PRO A 457 10.45 -22.42 0.06
N ARG A 458 11.28 -23.01 -0.77
CA ARG A 458 12.47 -22.37 -1.33
C ARG A 458 12.23 -22.08 -2.78
N ARG A 459 12.76 -20.96 -3.23
CA ARG A 459 12.82 -20.69 -4.66
C ARG A 459 13.76 -21.70 -5.32
N ALA A 460 13.28 -22.32 -6.43
CA ALA A 460 14.07 -23.23 -7.26
C ALA A 460 15.19 -22.49 -8.04
#